data_b2d66eb858ccc25607cfc43af3147159
#
_entry.id   b2d66eb858ccc25607cfc43af3147159
#
_cell.length_a   1.000
_cell.length_b   1.000
_cell.length_c   1.000
_cell.angle_alpha   90.00
_cell.angle_beta   90.00
_cell.angle_gamma   90.00
#
_symmetry.space_group_name_H-M   'P 1'
#
loop_
_entity.id
_entity.type
_entity.pdbx_description
1 polymer ?
#
loop_
_entity_poly.entity_id
_entity_poly.type
_entity_poly.pdbx_seq_one_letter_code
_entity_poly.pdbx_strand_id
1 'polypeptide(L)'
;MKIQQRVLATAMVAAGLLGHGLAMADGTIKIGLLATFEGPFTVLGEDGLRGAMVAIGEFNGKAGGKTIEIVRGSSDASPDSALKAARKLVEQDKVTVLVGPLSGDEGLAIKDYAKTQPKVTFINGTSAAADTTLRSPAPNFFRYSTDGAQWMAGLGTYAYQVKKYKTAAVVAEDYSFPYTQVFGFMAEFCKAGGKVPSKAWVPIGTKDYASVIAAIPDNVDAIYVALGGADAVNFLSQYQRAGGKAPLIGGSITVDQTVLTAKGKLRDVLIGTPSAGPIADTNDTPAWNSFVAAYKKQAGAFPSPSLFAHGYYVDMKATILGLNAVNGDTSDGGAKLRGALSKLSFDTPTGKVSLDSNRNAIADIYLTEVVSGADGNLVNKLIKVVPQVNQTLGIPVKDFLALGVVGRDNPSCK
;
A
#
# COMPACT_ATOMS: atom_id res chain seq x y z
N MET A 1 -17.07 91.53 -33.30
CA MET A 1 -17.24 90.25 -33.99
C MET A 1 -16.94 89.16 -32.97
N LYS A 2 -17.92 88.49 -32.42
CA LYS A 2 -17.78 87.46 -31.41
C LYS A 2 -18.50 86.23 -31.98
N ILE A 3 -17.75 85.15 -32.21
CA ILE A 3 -18.26 83.85 -32.66
C ILE A 3 -18.42 83.00 -31.42
N GLN A 4 -19.64 82.59 -31.12
CA GLN A 4 -19.97 81.61 -30.06
C GLN A 4 -19.86 80.23 -30.62
N GLN A 5 -19.03 79.40 -30.02
CA GLN A 5 -19.00 77.95 -30.27
C GLN A 5 -19.90 77.24 -29.27
N ARG A 6 -20.88 76.55 -29.77
CA ARG A 6 -21.73 75.61 -29.00
C ARG A 6 -21.01 74.27 -28.90
N VAL A 7 -20.78 73.81 -27.67
CA VAL A 7 -20.27 72.45 -27.40
C VAL A 7 -21.47 71.52 -27.19
N LEU A 8 -21.63 70.51 -28.04
CA LEU A 8 -22.55 69.38 -27.84
C LEU A 8 -21.86 68.37 -26.91
N ALA A 9 -22.45 68.10 -25.77
CA ALA A 9 -22.06 67.02 -24.90
C ALA A 9 -22.75 65.70 -25.33
N THR A 10 -21.99 64.75 -25.84
CA THR A 10 -22.45 63.39 -26.14
C THR A 10 -22.14 62.50 -24.91
N ALA A 11 -23.21 62.08 -24.23
CA ALA A 11 -23.08 61.09 -23.13
C ALA A 11 -22.89 59.70 -23.71
N MET A 12 -21.69 59.10 -23.53
CA MET A 12 -21.44 57.67 -23.77
C MET A 12 -21.81 56.91 -22.50
N VAL A 13 -22.85 56.09 -22.57
CA VAL A 13 -23.16 55.08 -21.58
C VAL A 13 -22.21 53.90 -21.78
N ALA A 14 -21.19 53.79 -20.96
CA ALA A 14 -20.34 52.61 -20.90
C ALA A 14 -21.06 51.53 -20.07
N ALA A 15 -21.65 50.53 -20.75
CA ALA A 15 -22.12 49.31 -20.12
C ALA A 15 -20.93 48.48 -19.66
N GLY A 16 -20.57 48.59 -18.39
CA GLY A 16 -19.58 47.74 -17.76
C GLY A 16 -20.11 46.31 -17.64
N LEU A 17 -19.65 45.42 -18.50
CA LEU A 17 -19.74 43.99 -18.29
C LEU A 17 -18.87 43.63 -17.08
N LEU A 18 -19.47 43.54 -15.90
CA LEU A 18 -18.87 42.89 -14.74
C LEU A 18 -18.76 41.40 -15.03
N GLY A 19 -17.66 41.01 -15.68
CA GLY A 19 -17.21 39.66 -15.71
C GLY A 19 -16.93 39.20 -14.27
N HIS A 20 -17.83 38.48 -13.66
CA HIS A 20 -17.56 37.74 -12.43
C HIS A 20 -16.56 36.65 -12.77
N GLY A 21 -15.27 37.01 -12.82
CA GLY A 21 -14.21 36.07 -12.68
C GLY A 21 -14.39 35.42 -11.31
N LEU A 22 -14.82 34.17 -11.29
CA LEU A 22 -14.68 33.33 -10.12
C LEU A 22 -13.21 33.38 -9.72
N ALA A 23 -12.89 34.22 -8.76
CA ALA A 23 -11.60 34.20 -8.09
C ALA A 23 -11.49 32.80 -7.47
N MET A 24 -10.79 31.90 -8.16
CA MET A 24 -10.37 30.63 -7.60
C MET A 24 -9.59 31.00 -6.34
N ALA A 25 -10.12 30.62 -5.19
CA ALA A 25 -9.42 30.83 -3.94
C ALA A 25 -8.09 30.07 -4.04
N ASP A 26 -7.00 30.82 -4.22
CA ASP A 26 -5.64 30.35 -4.34
C ASP A 26 -5.19 29.92 -2.93
N GLY A 27 -5.77 28.83 -2.44
CA GLY A 27 -5.50 28.26 -1.14
C GLY A 27 -4.58 27.05 -1.28
N THR A 28 -3.82 26.78 -0.24
CA THR A 28 -3.02 25.57 -0.10
C THR A 28 -3.71 24.58 0.83
N ILE A 29 -3.65 23.29 0.49
CA ILE A 29 -4.06 22.21 1.38
C ILE A 29 -2.83 21.39 1.77
N LYS A 30 -2.55 21.34 3.08
CA LYS A 30 -1.45 20.55 3.63
C LYS A 30 -1.89 19.11 3.82
N ILE A 31 -1.18 18.16 3.19
CA ILE A 31 -1.36 16.73 3.38
C ILE A 31 -0.08 16.20 4.04
N GLY A 32 -0.21 15.59 5.21
CA GLY A 32 0.88 14.86 5.85
C GLY A 32 1.11 13.54 5.12
N LEU A 33 2.34 13.27 4.70
CA LEU A 33 2.73 11.98 4.13
C LEU A 33 3.71 11.32 5.10
N LEU A 34 3.22 10.28 5.79
CA LEU A 34 3.97 9.49 6.75
C LEU A 34 4.42 8.19 6.10
N ALA A 35 5.73 7.98 6.01
CA ALA A 35 6.31 6.74 5.51
C ALA A 35 7.63 6.44 6.22
N THR A 36 8.14 5.22 6.03
CA THR A 36 9.40 4.77 6.62
C THR A 36 10.57 5.29 5.77
N PHE A 37 11.21 6.36 6.22
CA PHE A 37 12.38 6.93 5.54
C PHE A 37 13.69 6.67 6.28
N GLU A 38 13.66 5.84 7.32
CA GLU A 38 14.79 5.45 8.14
C GLU A 38 14.81 3.93 8.34
N GLY A 39 16.01 3.36 8.63
CA GLY A 39 16.16 1.94 8.93
C GLY A 39 16.05 1.00 7.71
N PRO A 40 15.77 -0.30 7.94
CA PRO A 40 15.80 -1.35 6.91
C PRO A 40 14.77 -1.17 5.78
N PHE A 41 13.70 -0.41 6.03
CA PHE A 41 12.60 -0.21 5.08
C PHE A 41 12.63 1.15 4.37
N THR A 42 13.74 1.88 4.45
CA THR A 42 13.90 3.19 3.78
C THR A 42 13.58 3.11 2.29
N VAL A 43 14.05 2.08 1.61
CA VAL A 43 13.80 1.89 0.17
C VAL A 43 12.32 1.74 -0.15
N LEU A 44 11.54 1.14 0.74
CA LEU A 44 10.09 0.94 0.61
C LEU A 44 9.34 2.28 0.77
N GLY A 45 9.73 3.06 1.77
CA GLY A 45 9.15 4.39 2.03
C GLY A 45 9.42 5.39 0.91
N GLU A 46 10.65 5.41 0.41
CA GLU A 46 11.01 6.26 -0.73
C GLU A 46 10.23 5.88 -1.99
N ASP A 47 9.97 4.60 -2.21
CA ASP A 47 9.17 4.19 -3.36
C ASP A 47 7.68 4.49 -3.17
N GLY A 48 7.18 4.37 -1.94
CA GLY A 48 5.83 4.84 -1.59
C GLY A 48 5.64 6.32 -1.89
N LEU A 49 6.63 7.16 -1.54
CA LEU A 49 6.61 8.59 -1.87
C LEU A 49 6.52 8.81 -3.39
N ARG A 50 7.29 8.06 -4.21
CA ARG A 50 7.21 8.16 -5.68
C ARG A 50 5.79 7.90 -6.18
N GLY A 51 5.13 6.86 -5.65
CA GLY A 51 3.74 6.54 -5.98
C GLY A 51 2.77 7.67 -5.62
N ALA A 52 2.88 8.24 -4.43
CA ALA A 52 2.09 9.39 -4.02
C ALA A 52 2.30 10.59 -4.94
N MET A 53 3.55 10.86 -5.35
CA MET A 53 3.87 11.96 -6.27
C MET A 53 3.31 11.72 -7.69
N VAL A 54 3.22 10.46 -8.15
CA VAL A 54 2.52 10.15 -9.41
C VAL A 54 1.05 10.51 -9.32
N ALA A 55 0.36 10.14 -8.22
CA ALA A 55 -1.03 10.52 -8.01
C ALA A 55 -1.23 12.04 -7.99
N ILE A 56 -0.38 12.77 -7.28
CA ILE A 56 -0.42 14.24 -7.23
C ILE A 56 -0.21 14.84 -8.62
N GLY A 57 0.72 14.30 -9.40
CA GLY A 57 0.98 14.74 -10.77
C GLY A 57 -0.21 14.54 -11.71
N GLU A 58 -0.98 13.46 -11.55
CA GLU A 58 -2.20 13.15 -12.33
C GLU A 58 -3.27 14.26 -12.17
N PHE A 59 -3.29 14.94 -11.01
CA PHE A 59 -4.20 16.05 -10.71
C PHE A 59 -3.52 17.43 -10.80
N ASN A 60 -2.37 17.54 -11.49
CA ASN A 60 -1.61 18.79 -11.66
C ASN A 60 -1.27 19.49 -10.32
N GLY A 61 -0.99 18.72 -9.27
CA GLY A 61 -0.64 19.24 -7.95
C GLY A 61 -1.81 19.87 -7.18
N LYS A 62 -3.06 19.58 -7.56
CA LYS A 62 -4.25 20.23 -6.97
C LYS A 62 -5.26 19.23 -6.41
N ALA A 63 -5.96 19.66 -5.36
CA ALA A 63 -7.11 18.97 -4.80
C ALA A 63 -8.17 19.99 -4.36
N GLY A 64 -9.41 19.81 -4.82
CA GLY A 64 -10.51 20.76 -4.52
C GLY A 64 -10.23 22.18 -4.95
N GLY A 65 -9.49 22.38 -6.06
CA GLY A 65 -9.08 23.70 -6.55
C GLY A 65 -7.88 24.32 -5.83
N LYS A 66 -7.39 23.72 -4.74
CA LYS A 66 -6.25 24.19 -3.93
C LYS A 66 -4.96 23.51 -4.32
N THR A 67 -3.83 24.17 -4.17
CA THR A 67 -2.50 23.57 -4.35
C THR A 67 -2.20 22.61 -3.22
N ILE A 68 -1.71 21.40 -3.55
CA ILE A 68 -1.28 20.40 -2.55
C ILE A 68 0.12 20.74 -2.07
N GLU A 69 0.28 20.85 -0.76
CA GLU A 69 1.58 20.91 -0.07
C GLU A 69 1.77 19.60 0.71
N ILE A 70 2.81 18.84 0.36
CA ILE A 70 3.17 17.63 1.10
C ILE A 70 4.11 17.97 2.25
N VAL A 71 3.68 17.63 3.46
CA VAL A 71 4.50 17.68 4.67
C VAL A 71 4.96 16.27 5.02
N ARG A 72 6.27 15.99 4.89
CA ARG A 72 6.81 14.64 5.14
C ARG A 72 6.94 14.34 6.63
N GLY A 73 6.47 13.18 7.04
CA GLY A 73 6.77 12.54 8.32
C GLY A 73 7.63 11.31 8.09
N SER A 74 8.70 11.17 8.88
CA SER A 74 9.63 10.03 8.81
C SER A 74 9.43 9.09 9.98
N SER A 75 9.47 7.78 9.71
CA SER A 75 9.52 6.72 10.71
C SER A 75 10.61 5.70 10.35
N ASP A 76 10.86 4.76 11.28
CA ASP A 76 11.79 3.65 11.13
C ASP A 76 11.10 2.27 11.13
N ALA A 77 9.81 2.24 10.83
CA ALA A 77 8.89 1.10 10.90
C ALA A 77 8.42 0.74 12.33
N SER A 78 8.86 1.47 13.36
CA SER A 78 8.39 1.25 14.73
C SER A 78 7.14 2.09 15.06
N PRO A 79 6.24 1.57 15.92
CA PRO A 79 5.06 2.31 16.37
C PRO A 79 5.38 3.67 17.01
N ASP A 80 6.43 3.73 17.84
CA ASP A 80 6.81 4.94 18.58
C ASP A 80 7.30 6.05 17.64
N SER A 81 8.12 5.69 16.66
CA SER A 81 8.61 6.61 15.63
C SER A 81 7.47 7.16 14.79
N ALA A 82 6.56 6.29 14.34
CA ALA A 82 5.39 6.69 13.57
C ALA A 82 4.45 7.61 14.37
N LEU A 83 4.19 7.30 15.65
CA LEU A 83 3.38 8.16 16.52
C LEU A 83 4.01 9.54 16.73
N LYS A 84 5.31 9.60 16.92
CA LYS A 84 6.05 10.88 17.05
C LYS A 84 5.92 11.71 15.79
N ALA A 85 6.10 11.10 14.62
CA ALA A 85 5.96 11.77 13.33
C ALA A 85 4.52 12.22 13.07
N ALA A 86 3.52 11.37 13.36
CA ALA A 86 2.11 11.70 13.19
C ALA A 86 1.68 12.87 14.09
N ARG A 87 2.11 12.88 15.36
CA ARG A 87 1.86 14.00 16.27
C ARG A 87 2.46 15.31 15.75
N LYS A 88 3.69 15.27 15.25
CA LYS A 88 4.31 16.45 14.63
C LYS A 88 3.46 16.96 13.46
N LEU A 89 3.09 16.09 12.52
CA LEU A 89 2.27 16.45 11.36
C LEU A 89 0.92 17.06 11.77
N VAL A 90 0.22 16.46 12.74
CA VAL A 90 -1.12 16.88 13.16
C VAL A 90 -1.06 18.08 14.09
N GLU A 91 -0.23 18.03 15.13
CA GLU A 91 -0.26 18.99 16.24
C GLU A 91 0.62 20.22 16.00
N GLN A 92 1.72 20.09 15.23
CA GLN A 92 2.64 21.20 14.93
C GLN A 92 2.44 21.73 13.51
N ASP A 93 2.49 20.84 12.51
CA ASP A 93 2.37 21.25 11.09
C ASP A 93 0.91 21.49 10.66
N LYS A 94 -0.07 21.10 11.52
CA LYS A 94 -1.52 21.36 11.36
C LYS A 94 -2.10 20.75 10.08
N VAL A 95 -1.65 19.57 9.69
CA VAL A 95 -2.30 18.85 8.58
C VAL A 95 -3.71 18.41 8.97
N THR A 96 -4.65 18.50 8.04
CA THR A 96 -6.03 18.03 8.22
C THR A 96 -6.29 16.66 7.61
N VAL A 97 -5.36 16.21 6.76
CA VAL A 97 -5.33 14.87 6.17
C VAL A 97 -3.93 14.29 6.33
N LEU A 98 -3.83 13.05 6.78
CA LEU A 98 -2.58 12.29 6.90
C LEU A 98 -2.69 11.02 6.06
N VAL A 99 -1.77 10.82 5.12
CA VAL A 99 -1.62 9.62 4.30
C VAL A 99 -0.42 8.83 4.83
N GLY A 100 -0.63 7.59 5.19
CA GLY A 100 0.36 6.73 5.86
C GLY A 100 -0.27 5.96 7.03
N PRO A 101 0.49 5.10 7.71
CA PRO A 101 1.92 4.80 7.57
C PRO A 101 2.23 3.64 6.62
N LEU A 102 3.47 3.11 6.70
CA LEU A 102 3.93 2.01 5.85
C LEU A 102 3.77 0.65 6.52
N SER A 103 4.34 0.44 7.71
CA SER A 103 4.39 -0.88 8.32
C SER A 103 3.10 -1.26 9.07
N GLY A 104 2.90 -2.56 9.30
CA GLY A 104 1.70 -3.07 9.95
C GLY A 104 1.53 -2.56 11.38
N ASP A 105 2.58 -2.61 12.19
CA ASP A 105 2.54 -2.17 13.59
C ASP A 105 2.36 -0.65 13.71
N GLU A 106 2.96 0.11 12.80
CA GLU A 106 2.70 1.55 12.68
C GLU A 106 1.22 1.82 12.41
N GLY A 107 0.60 1.05 11.49
CA GLY A 107 -0.83 1.19 11.17
C GLY A 107 -1.75 0.95 12.35
N LEU A 108 -1.44 -0.03 13.19
CA LEU A 108 -2.17 -0.27 14.43
C LEU A 108 -2.08 0.92 15.39
N ALA A 109 -0.88 1.46 15.58
CA ALA A 109 -0.64 2.62 16.44
C ALA A 109 -1.30 3.90 15.91
N ILE A 110 -1.18 4.18 14.61
CA ILE A 110 -1.79 5.36 13.98
C ILE A 110 -3.32 5.26 13.98
N LYS A 111 -3.90 4.06 13.78
CA LYS A 111 -5.35 3.86 13.93
C LYS A 111 -5.84 4.24 15.34
N ASP A 112 -5.10 3.85 16.39
CA ASP A 112 -5.48 4.18 17.75
C ASP A 112 -5.26 5.67 18.07
N TYR A 113 -4.21 6.28 17.53
CA TYR A 113 -4.01 7.74 17.59
C TYR A 113 -5.14 8.49 16.86
N ALA A 114 -5.60 8.00 15.72
CA ALA A 114 -6.68 8.62 14.96
C ALA A 114 -7.97 8.77 15.76
N LYS A 115 -8.28 7.81 16.66
CA LYS A 115 -9.44 7.90 17.58
C LYS A 115 -9.38 9.12 18.49
N THR A 116 -8.17 9.60 18.81
CA THR A 116 -7.95 10.81 19.65
C THR A 116 -7.96 12.11 18.85
N GLN A 117 -7.99 12.02 17.52
CA GLN A 117 -7.89 13.14 16.59
C GLN A 117 -9.15 13.26 15.68
N PRO A 118 -10.36 13.48 16.22
CA PRO A 118 -11.60 13.34 15.47
C PRO A 118 -11.77 14.37 14.33
N LYS A 119 -10.95 15.42 14.30
CA LYS A 119 -10.97 16.46 13.27
C LYS A 119 -9.98 16.24 12.14
N VAL A 120 -9.16 15.19 12.23
CA VAL A 120 -8.18 14.81 11.20
C VAL A 120 -8.67 13.56 10.46
N THR A 121 -8.51 13.54 9.16
CA THR A 121 -8.79 12.36 8.34
C THR A 121 -7.49 11.60 8.08
N PHE A 122 -7.48 10.32 8.43
CA PHE A 122 -6.34 9.43 8.23
C PHE A 122 -6.65 8.50 7.06
N ILE A 123 -5.73 8.40 6.15
CA ILE A 123 -5.78 7.48 5.01
C ILE A 123 -4.52 6.63 5.05
N ASN A 124 -4.67 5.33 4.90
CA ASN A 124 -3.55 4.40 4.95
C ASN A 124 -2.47 4.76 3.91
N GLY A 125 -1.28 4.25 4.10
CA GLY A 125 -0.27 4.16 3.05
C GLY A 125 -0.22 2.74 2.51
N THR A 126 0.60 1.89 3.14
CA THR A 126 0.68 0.46 2.80
C THR A 126 0.61 -0.44 4.03
N SER A 127 0.26 0.13 5.19
CA SER A 127 0.09 -0.68 6.39
C SER A 127 -0.97 -1.75 6.17
N ALA A 128 -0.58 -3.02 6.28
CA ALA A 128 -1.42 -4.13 5.88
C ALA A 128 -1.71 -5.15 7.00
N ALA A 129 -1.55 -4.74 8.28
CA ALA A 129 -2.06 -5.49 9.41
C ALA A 129 -3.60 -5.60 9.33
N ALA A 130 -4.17 -6.78 9.62
CA ALA A 130 -5.61 -7.00 9.54
C ALA A 130 -6.38 -6.04 10.46
N ASP A 131 -5.93 -5.89 11.69
CA ASP A 131 -6.64 -5.13 12.73
C ASP A 131 -6.47 -3.61 12.64
N THR A 132 -5.83 -3.11 11.58
CA THR A 132 -5.91 -1.68 11.26
C THR A 132 -7.36 -1.26 10.96
N THR A 133 -8.15 -2.14 10.35
CA THR A 133 -9.55 -1.89 9.99
C THR A 133 -10.52 -2.98 10.45
N LEU A 134 -10.06 -4.23 10.70
CA LEU A 134 -10.94 -5.36 10.98
C LEU A 134 -11.58 -5.29 12.37
N ARG A 135 -10.75 -5.11 13.40
CA ARG A 135 -11.21 -5.04 14.80
C ARG A 135 -10.99 -3.65 15.36
N SER A 136 -12.02 -3.09 15.99
CA SER A 136 -11.94 -1.76 16.61
C SER A 136 -11.41 -0.66 15.68
N PRO A 137 -11.97 -0.51 14.45
CA PRO A 137 -11.51 0.50 13.50
C PRO A 137 -11.75 1.93 14.02
N ALA A 138 -10.89 2.87 13.64
CA ALA A 138 -11.13 4.29 13.93
C ALA A 138 -12.11 4.89 12.90
N PRO A 139 -13.09 5.69 13.31
CA PRO A 139 -14.14 6.21 12.41
C PRO A 139 -13.60 7.18 11.33
N ASN A 140 -12.42 7.72 11.54
CA ASN A 140 -11.73 8.67 10.67
C ASN A 140 -10.48 8.08 9.98
N PHE A 141 -10.35 6.75 9.97
CA PHE A 141 -9.27 6.02 9.28
C PHE A 141 -9.84 5.23 8.10
N PHE A 142 -9.23 5.36 6.92
CA PHE A 142 -9.61 4.73 5.67
C PHE A 142 -8.43 3.97 5.08
N ARG A 143 -8.65 2.78 4.51
CA ARG A 143 -7.63 2.00 3.83
C ARG A 143 -8.13 1.62 2.43
N TYR A 144 -7.62 2.28 1.40
CA TYR A 144 -7.90 1.97 0.00
C TYR A 144 -6.89 0.98 -0.60
N SER A 145 -5.75 0.77 0.04
CA SER A 145 -4.92 -0.42 -0.13
C SER A 145 -5.55 -1.59 0.64
N THR A 146 -5.42 -2.81 0.14
CA THR A 146 -5.91 -4.03 0.82
C THR A 146 -4.97 -4.44 1.96
N ASP A 147 -5.37 -5.42 2.80
CA ASP A 147 -4.51 -5.94 3.85
C ASP A 147 -3.67 -7.15 3.42
N GLY A 148 -2.75 -7.57 4.30
CA GLY A 148 -1.84 -8.66 4.00
C GLY A 148 -2.51 -10.02 3.79
N ALA A 149 -3.68 -10.28 4.39
CA ALA A 149 -4.42 -11.51 4.17
C ALA A 149 -5.11 -11.50 2.79
N GLN A 150 -5.70 -10.36 2.40
CA GLN A 150 -6.27 -10.19 1.07
C GLN A 150 -5.21 -10.39 -0.01
N TRP A 151 -3.97 -9.88 0.21
CA TRP A 151 -2.88 -10.02 -0.76
C TRP A 151 -2.52 -11.49 -1.05
N MET A 152 -2.79 -12.41 -0.14
CA MET A 152 -2.50 -13.84 -0.33
C MET A 152 -3.63 -14.63 -0.98
N ALA A 153 -4.72 -13.97 -1.39
CA ALA A 153 -5.87 -14.64 -2.00
C ALA A 153 -5.47 -15.45 -3.24
N GLY A 154 -5.82 -16.72 -3.23
CA GLY A 154 -5.51 -17.70 -4.30
C GLY A 154 -4.15 -18.39 -4.14
N LEU A 155 -3.20 -17.82 -3.39
CA LEU A 155 -1.84 -18.35 -3.31
C LEU A 155 -1.77 -19.70 -2.60
N GLY A 156 -2.44 -19.84 -1.47
CA GLY A 156 -2.45 -21.11 -0.73
C GLY A 156 -3.04 -22.26 -1.53
N THR A 157 -4.15 -22.02 -2.20
CA THR A 157 -4.78 -22.98 -3.12
C THR A 157 -3.86 -23.31 -4.30
N TYR A 158 -3.23 -22.32 -4.91
CA TYR A 158 -2.30 -22.51 -6.03
C TYR A 158 -1.07 -23.31 -5.63
N ALA A 159 -0.46 -22.99 -4.49
CA ALA A 159 0.69 -23.73 -3.96
C ALA A 159 0.36 -25.22 -3.77
N TYR A 160 -0.81 -25.51 -3.16
CA TYR A 160 -1.22 -26.90 -2.92
C TYR A 160 -1.65 -27.66 -4.18
N GLN A 161 -2.54 -27.05 -4.99
CA GLN A 161 -3.19 -27.74 -6.11
C GLN A 161 -2.35 -27.75 -7.39
N VAL A 162 -1.64 -26.64 -7.68
CA VAL A 162 -0.89 -26.47 -8.94
C VAL A 162 0.58 -26.79 -8.74
N LYS A 163 1.25 -26.17 -7.78
CA LYS A 163 2.67 -26.44 -7.47
C LYS A 163 2.87 -27.78 -6.77
N LYS A 164 1.79 -28.40 -6.27
CA LYS A 164 1.78 -29.70 -5.58
C LYS A 164 2.53 -29.73 -4.26
N TYR A 165 2.80 -28.57 -3.66
CA TYR A 165 3.40 -28.48 -2.34
C TYR A 165 2.40 -28.97 -1.29
N LYS A 166 2.76 -29.96 -0.48
CA LYS A 166 1.92 -30.52 0.60
C LYS A 166 2.34 -30.01 1.97
N THR A 167 3.61 -29.62 2.09
CA THR A 167 4.22 -29.10 3.29
C THR A 167 4.96 -27.79 3.01
N ALA A 168 4.87 -26.81 3.89
CA ALA A 168 5.62 -25.58 3.80
C ALA A 168 6.16 -25.17 5.17
N ALA A 169 7.46 -24.84 5.26
CA ALA A 169 7.98 -24.09 6.39
C ALA A 169 7.70 -22.59 6.19
N VAL A 170 7.63 -21.83 7.26
CA VAL A 170 7.47 -20.36 7.23
C VAL A 170 8.71 -19.69 7.79
N VAL A 171 9.23 -18.68 7.07
CA VAL A 171 10.25 -17.73 7.56
C VAL A 171 9.71 -16.33 7.31
N ALA A 172 9.50 -15.57 8.38
CA ALA A 172 8.85 -14.27 8.27
C ALA A 172 9.36 -13.28 9.33
N GLU A 173 9.26 -11.99 9.06
CA GLU A 173 9.53 -10.95 10.05
C GLU A 173 8.50 -10.98 11.18
N ASP A 174 8.93 -10.59 12.37
CA ASP A 174 8.21 -10.73 13.63
C ASP A 174 7.41 -9.47 13.95
N TYR A 175 6.37 -9.18 13.11
CA TYR A 175 5.42 -8.09 13.35
C TYR A 175 4.08 -8.33 12.64
N SER A 176 3.10 -7.46 12.84
CA SER A 176 1.70 -7.70 12.47
C SER A 176 1.43 -7.91 10.99
N PHE A 177 2.22 -7.32 10.09
CA PHE A 177 2.01 -7.50 8.65
C PHE A 177 2.37 -8.90 8.17
N PRO A 178 3.58 -9.46 8.42
CA PRO A 178 3.87 -10.84 8.06
C PRO A 178 2.95 -11.86 8.72
N TYR A 179 2.52 -11.61 9.99
CA TYR A 179 1.48 -12.47 10.60
C TYR A 179 0.22 -12.49 9.76
N THR A 180 -0.20 -11.32 9.25
CA THR A 180 -1.41 -11.21 8.43
C THR A 180 -1.22 -11.91 7.07
N GLN A 181 -0.04 -11.81 6.44
CA GLN A 181 0.26 -12.54 5.20
C GLN A 181 0.28 -14.05 5.41
N VAL A 182 0.98 -14.53 6.43
CA VAL A 182 1.02 -15.96 6.80
C VAL A 182 -0.38 -16.48 7.08
N PHE A 183 -1.22 -15.68 7.76
CA PHE A 183 -2.63 -16.02 7.99
C PHE A 183 -3.38 -16.20 6.67
N GLY A 184 -3.29 -15.25 5.74
CA GLY A 184 -3.97 -15.32 4.43
C GLY A 184 -3.52 -16.53 3.62
N PHE A 185 -2.22 -16.79 3.53
CA PHE A 185 -1.67 -17.97 2.87
C PHE A 185 -2.17 -19.28 3.50
N MET A 186 -2.03 -19.42 4.82
CA MET A 186 -2.39 -20.63 5.54
C MET A 186 -3.90 -20.89 5.53
N ALA A 187 -4.74 -19.85 5.54
CA ALA A 187 -6.20 -20.00 5.47
C ALA A 187 -6.64 -20.85 4.27
N GLU A 188 -5.99 -20.68 3.12
CA GLU A 188 -6.27 -21.46 1.93
C GLU A 188 -5.43 -22.74 1.85
N PHE A 189 -4.14 -22.66 2.16
CA PHE A 189 -3.22 -23.79 2.05
C PHE A 189 -3.61 -24.93 2.97
N CYS A 190 -3.91 -24.65 4.24
CA CYS A 190 -4.35 -25.66 5.21
C CYS A 190 -5.74 -26.22 4.85
N LYS A 191 -6.66 -25.34 4.38
CA LYS A 191 -7.99 -25.77 3.91
C LYS A 191 -7.89 -26.73 2.72
N ALA A 192 -6.89 -26.55 1.86
CA ALA A 192 -6.63 -27.44 0.73
C ALA A 192 -5.97 -28.78 1.15
N GLY A 193 -5.56 -28.94 2.41
CA GLY A 193 -4.90 -30.12 2.96
C GLY A 193 -3.40 -29.97 3.16
N GLY A 194 -2.85 -28.77 3.00
CA GLY A 194 -1.44 -28.45 3.24
C GLY A 194 -1.12 -28.47 4.74
N LYS A 195 0.15 -28.64 5.07
CA LYS A 195 0.68 -28.63 6.44
C LYS A 195 1.81 -27.62 6.58
N VAL A 196 1.86 -26.95 7.71
CA VAL A 196 2.92 -26.00 8.08
C VAL A 196 3.59 -26.48 9.36
N PRO A 197 4.65 -27.33 9.25
CA PRO A 197 5.30 -27.96 10.41
C PRO A 197 6.13 -26.98 11.24
N SER A 198 6.60 -25.87 10.65
CA SER A 198 7.42 -24.88 11.37
C SER A 198 7.15 -23.45 10.91
N LYS A 199 7.27 -22.51 11.86
CA LYS A 199 7.22 -21.08 11.63
C LYS A 199 8.40 -20.44 12.38
N ALA A 200 9.28 -19.77 11.66
CA ALA A 200 10.37 -18.99 12.21
C ALA A 200 10.06 -17.50 12.04
N TRP A 201 9.99 -16.80 13.16
CA TRP A 201 9.77 -15.36 13.22
C TRP A 201 11.07 -14.66 13.57
N VAL A 202 11.49 -13.68 12.78
CA VAL A 202 12.77 -12.98 12.94
C VAL A 202 12.53 -11.47 13.12
N PRO A 203 13.27 -10.80 14.02
CA PRO A 203 13.18 -9.36 14.17
C PRO A 203 13.51 -8.61 12.87
N ILE A 204 12.83 -7.47 12.63
CA ILE A 204 13.21 -6.55 11.55
C ILE A 204 14.67 -6.11 11.74
N GLY A 205 15.43 -6.08 10.66
CA GLY A 205 16.84 -5.71 10.67
C GLY A 205 17.78 -6.88 10.97
N THR A 206 17.29 -8.12 10.94
CA THR A 206 18.10 -9.34 11.08
C THR A 206 19.14 -9.42 9.95
N LYS A 207 20.40 -9.58 10.30
CA LYS A 207 21.52 -9.66 9.33
C LYS A 207 22.05 -11.07 9.13
N ASP A 208 21.93 -11.92 10.14
CA ASP A 208 22.42 -13.30 10.13
C ASP A 208 21.24 -14.27 10.24
N TYR A 209 21.08 -15.09 9.20
CA TYR A 209 20.02 -16.09 9.07
C TYR A 209 20.52 -17.52 9.18
N ALA A 210 21.80 -17.76 9.50
CA ALA A 210 22.39 -19.10 9.51
C ALA A 210 21.62 -20.08 10.42
N SER A 211 21.25 -19.66 11.63
CA SER A 211 20.49 -20.49 12.56
C SER A 211 19.04 -20.73 12.08
N VAL A 212 18.43 -19.73 11.47
CA VAL A 212 17.07 -19.85 10.90
C VAL A 212 17.07 -20.83 9.74
N ILE A 213 18.06 -20.72 8.84
CA ILE A 213 18.20 -21.62 7.67
C ILE A 213 18.46 -23.05 8.12
N ALA A 214 19.36 -23.24 9.12
CA ALA A 214 19.67 -24.57 9.68
C ALA A 214 18.46 -25.21 10.41
N ALA A 215 17.51 -24.44 10.89
CA ALA A 215 16.32 -24.92 11.56
C ALA A 215 15.15 -25.25 10.61
N ILE A 216 15.26 -24.95 9.32
CA ILE A 216 14.24 -25.33 8.32
C ILE A 216 14.24 -26.86 8.18
N PRO A 217 13.08 -27.54 8.34
CA PRO A 217 13.02 -28.99 8.20
C PRO A 217 13.39 -29.44 6.77
N ASP A 218 14.24 -30.46 6.66
CA ASP A 218 14.74 -30.98 5.37
C ASP A 218 13.63 -31.58 4.47
N ASN A 219 12.50 -31.97 5.06
CA ASN A 219 11.41 -32.69 4.41
C ASN A 219 10.20 -31.82 4.05
N VAL A 220 10.38 -30.50 3.94
CA VAL A 220 9.33 -29.61 3.44
C VAL A 220 9.39 -29.49 1.92
N ASP A 221 8.21 -29.39 1.29
CA ASP A 221 8.12 -29.22 -0.17
C ASP A 221 8.45 -27.79 -0.62
N ALA A 222 8.26 -26.80 0.26
CA ALA A 222 8.54 -25.40 -0.01
C ALA A 222 8.77 -24.59 1.27
N ILE A 223 9.31 -23.37 1.12
CA ILE A 223 9.45 -22.40 2.20
C ILE A 223 8.64 -21.16 1.85
N TYR A 224 7.64 -20.82 2.67
CA TYR A 224 6.95 -19.54 2.58
C TYR A 224 7.80 -18.47 3.26
N VAL A 225 8.20 -17.45 2.49
CA VAL A 225 9.06 -16.37 2.96
C VAL A 225 8.27 -15.04 2.94
N ALA A 226 8.16 -14.38 4.09
CA ALA A 226 7.57 -13.04 4.22
C ALA A 226 8.58 -12.10 4.89
N LEU A 227 9.65 -11.79 4.16
CA LEU A 227 10.70 -10.84 4.51
C LEU A 227 10.74 -9.74 3.46
N GLY A 228 11.04 -8.50 3.84
CA GLY A 228 11.08 -7.35 2.94
C GLY A 228 12.42 -6.64 2.88
N GLY A 229 12.61 -5.80 1.86
CA GLY A 229 13.78 -4.93 1.74
C GLY A 229 15.12 -5.62 1.95
N ALA A 230 15.95 -5.04 2.83
CA ALA A 230 17.28 -5.58 3.12
C ALA A 230 17.25 -6.96 3.80
N ASP A 231 16.23 -7.25 4.61
CA ASP A 231 16.10 -8.51 5.33
C ASP A 231 15.84 -9.67 4.36
N ALA A 232 14.98 -9.45 3.34
CA ALA A 232 14.78 -10.43 2.27
C ALA A 232 16.07 -10.70 1.50
N VAL A 233 16.81 -9.66 1.10
CA VAL A 233 18.08 -9.79 0.38
C VAL A 233 19.11 -10.56 1.21
N ASN A 234 19.21 -10.30 2.52
CA ASN A 234 20.10 -11.00 3.43
C ASN A 234 19.75 -12.48 3.54
N PHE A 235 18.47 -12.80 3.79
CA PHE A 235 18.02 -14.20 3.87
C PHE A 235 18.26 -14.95 2.56
N LEU A 236 17.79 -14.43 1.43
CA LEU A 236 17.89 -15.08 0.12
C LEU A 236 19.35 -15.34 -0.28
N SER A 237 20.24 -14.38 -0.01
CA SER A 237 21.67 -14.52 -0.28
C SER A 237 22.33 -15.59 0.59
N GLN A 238 21.93 -15.67 1.87
CA GLN A 238 22.47 -16.70 2.79
C GLN A 238 21.86 -18.07 2.50
N TYR A 239 20.57 -18.14 2.18
CA TYR A 239 19.89 -19.38 1.76
C TYR A 239 20.56 -19.98 0.53
N GLN A 240 20.82 -19.16 -0.50
CA GLN A 240 21.52 -19.59 -1.70
C GLN A 240 22.95 -20.08 -1.39
N ARG A 241 23.72 -19.34 -0.56
CA ARG A 241 25.09 -19.75 -0.16
C ARG A 241 25.13 -21.02 0.67
N ALA A 242 24.11 -21.27 1.48
CA ALA A 242 23.97 -22.50 2.27
C ALA A 242 23.56 -23.71 1.41
N GLY A 243 23.34 -23.52 0.11
CA GLY A 243 22.90 -24.59 -0.81
C GLY A 243 21.42 -24.97 -0.63
N GLY A 244 20.59 -24.04 -0.19
CA GLY A 244 19.16 -24.25 -0.03
C GLY A 244 18.49 -24.75 -1.31
N LYS A 245 17.73 -25.86 -1.21
CA LYS A 245 17.15 -26.57 -2.37
C LYS A 245 15.62 -26.49 -2.41
N ALA A 246 14.96 -26.32 -1.26
CA ALA A 246 13.51 -26.23 -1.22
C ALA A 246 13.06 -24.99 -2.00
N PRO A 247 12.08 -25.10 -2.92
CA PRO A 247 11.55 -23.97 -3.64
C PRO A 247 10.87 -22.98 -2.68
N LEU A 248 10.80 -21.71 -3.09
CA LEU A 248 10.20 -20.67 -2.29
C LEU A 248 8.73 -20.44 -2.69
N ILE A 249 7.94 -19.99 -1.73
CA ILE A 249 6.65 -19.33 -1.92
C ILE A 249 6.83 -17.93 -1.35
N GLY A 250 6.66 -16.89 -2.15
CA GLY A 250 6.91 -15.52 -1.73
C GLY A 250 5.68 -14.88 -1.08
N GLY A 251 5.84 -14.31 0.11
CA GLY A 251 4.99 -13.21 0.52
C GLY A 251 5.18 -12.05 -0.45
N SER A 252 4.20 -11.16 -0.57
CA SER A 252 4.22 -10.08 -1.56
C SER A 252 5.49 -9.20 -1.49
N ILE A 253 6.00 -8.95 -0.27
CA ILE A 253 7.21 -8.13 -0.05
C ILE A 253 8.51 -8.86 -0.44
N THR A 254 8.53 -10.18 -0.43
CA THR A 254 9.73 -10.97 -0.75
C THR A 254 10.02 -10.99 -2.25
N VAL A 255 8.99 -10.82 -3.06
CA VAL A 255 9.09 -10.76 -4.53
C VAL A 255 8.76 -9.36 -5.07
N ASP A 256 8.81 -8.35 -4.22
CA ASP A 256 8.63 -6.96 -4.63
C ASP A 256 9.84 -6.43 -5.40
N GLN A 257 9.64 -5.41 -6.24
CA GLN A 257 10.73 -4.82 -7.06
C GLN A 257 11.89 -4.31 -6.21
N THR A 258 11.64 -3.91 -4.97
CA THR A 258 12.69 -3.52 -4.01
C THR A 258 13.65 -4.67 -3.67
N VAL A 259 13.22 -5.93 -3.85
CA VAL A 259 14.03 -7.14 -3.68
C VAL A 259 14.47 -7.72 -5.03
N LEU A 260 13.57 -7.80 -6.01
CA LEU A 260 13.83 -8.39 -7.32
C LEU A 260 14.96 -7.68 -8.09
N THR A 261 15.17 -6.39 -7.83
CA THR A 261 16.26 -5.60 -8.44
C THR A 261 17.61 -5.80 -7.78
N ALA A 262 17.68 -6.50 -6.65
CA ALA A 262 18.95 -6.85 -6.01
C ALA A 262 19.79 -7.75 -6.93
N LYS A 263 21.09 -7.46 -6.96
CA LYS A 263 22.05 -8.19 -7.83
C LYS A 263 22.59 -9.42 -7.13
N GLY A 264 23.11 -10.35 -7.93
CA GLY A 264 23.81 -11.53 -7.42
C GLY A 264 23.00 -12.82 -7.59
N LYS A 265 23.54 -13.93 -7.05
CA LYS A 265 23.00 -15.28 -7.22
C LYS A 265 21.68 -15.53 -6.49
N LEU A 266 21.23 -14.63 -5.60
CA LEU A 266 19.90 -14.74 -4.99
C LEU A 266 18.76 -14.80 -6.03
N ARG A 267 19.03 -14.30 -7.25
CA ARG A 267 18.08 -14.37 -8.37
C ARG A 267 17.71 -15.82 -8.72
N ASP A 268 18.67 -16.73 -8.62
CA ASP A 268 18.48 -18.14 -9.00
C ASP A 268 17.46 -18.85 -8.10
N VAL A 269 17.39 -18.47 -6.82
CA VAL A 269 16.43 -19.05 -5.87
C VAL A 269 15.03 -18.41 -5.95
N LEU A 270 14.91 -17.24 -6.60
CA LEU A 270 13.63 -16.54 -6.77
C LEU A 270 12.86 -16.99 -8.02
N ILE A 271 13.54 -17.41 -9.10
CA ILE A 271 12.86 -17.82 -10.34
C ILE A 271 11.95 -19.02 -10.06
N GLY A 272 10.69 -18.92 -10.51
CA GLY A 272 9.66 -19.94 -10.29
C GLY A 272 8.92 -19.81 -8.95
N THR A 273 9.24 -18.81 -8.13
CA THR A 273 8.56 -18.53 -6.86
C THR A 273 7.16 -18.00 -7.12
N PRO A 274 6.08 -18.73 -6.75
CA PRO A 274 4.72 -18.18 -6.77
C PRO A 274 4.54 -17.18 -5.64
N SER A 275 3.73 -16.16 -5.89
CA SER A 275 3.34 -15.15 -4.93
C SER A 275 1.96 -14.59 -5.25
N ALA A 276 1.45 -13.73 -4.41
CA ALA A 276 0.27 -12.92 -4.69
C ALA A 276 0.39 -11.54 -4.04
N GLY A 277 -0.34 -10.56 -4.59
CA GLY A 277 -0.27 -9.19 -4.10
C GLY A 277 -1.17 -8.24 -4.90
N PRO A 278 -1.10 -6.95 -4.60
CA PRO A 278 -1.96 -5.95 -5.24
C PRO A 278 -1.55 -5.60 -6.68
N ILE A 279 -0.43 -6.11 -7.15
CA ILE A 279 0.13 -5.79 -8.48
C ILE A 279 0.72 -7.03 -9.15
N ALA A 280 0.87 -6.95 -10.48
CA ALA A 280 1.70 -7.86 -11.28
C ALA A 280 2.49 -7.04 -12.30
N ASP A 281 3.80 -7.26 -12.41
CA ASP A 281 4.68 -6.48 -13.30
C ASP A 281 4.28 -6.63 -14.77
N THR A 282 3.76 -7.78 -15.15
CA THR A 282 3.32 -8.06 -16.53
C THR A 282 1.82 -7.80 -16.74
N ASN A 283 1.15 -7.07 -15.86
CA ASN A 283 -0.16 -6.52 -16.16
C ASN A 283 -0.03 -5.56 -17.35
N ASP A 284 -0.82 -5.76 -18.42
CA ASP A 284 -0.71 -5.01 -19.67
C ASP A 284 -1.93 -4.12 -19.95
N THR A 285 -2.76 -3.88 -18.92
CA THR A 285 -3.90 -2.97 -19.06
C THR A 285 -3.44 -1.54 -19.37
N PRO A 286 -4.21 -0.76 -20.15
CA PRO A 286 -3.87 0.64 -20.43
C PRO A 286 -3.67 1.48 -19.16
N ALA A 287 -4.45 1.23 -18.11
CA ALA A 287 -4.34 1.94 -16.83
C ALA A 287 -3.01 1.63 -16.12
N TRP A 288 -2.61 0.36 -16.08
CA TRP A 288 -1.33 -0.07 -15.53
C TRP A 288 -0.16 0.53 -16.32
N ASN A 289 -0.21 0.41 -17.65
CA ASN A 289 0.86 0.94 -18.53
C ASN A 289 1.02 2.46 -18.37
N SER A 290 -0.07 3.20 -18.22
CA SER A 290 -0.04 4.65 -17.95
C SER A 290 0.60 4.97 -16.61
N PHE A 291 0.25 4.21 -15.57
CA PHE A 291 0.85 4.35 -14.23
C PHE A 291 2.35 4.07 -14.26
N VAL A 292 2.77 2.96 -14.86
CA VAL A 292 4.20 2.59 -15.03
C VAL A 292 4.97 3.68 -15.77
N ALA A 293 4.40 4.23 -16.85
CA ALA A 293 5.02 5.29 -17.62
C ALA A 293 5.20 6.60 -16.81
N ALA A 294 4.22 6.95 -15.98
CA ALA A 294 4.31 8.10 -15.08
C ALA A 294 5.29 7.84 -13.92
N TYR A 295 5.29 6.64 -13.36
CA TYR A 295 6.18 6.22 -12.29
C TYR A 295 7.66 6.25 -12.74
N LYS A 296 7.97 5.76 -13.94
CA LYS A 296 9.33 5.75 -14.49
C LYS A 296 9.94 7.14 -14.69
N LYS A 297 9.14 8.21 -14.66
CA LYS A 297 9.62 9.59 -14.67
C LYS A 297 10.09 10.08 -13.30
N GLN A 298 9.80 9.34 -12.24
CA GLN A 298 10.24 9.68 -10.89
C GLN A 298 11.73 9.34 -10.71
N ALA A 299 12.46 10.19 -10.03
CA ALA A 299 13.88 9.96 -9.75
C ALA A 299 14.06 8.71 -8.88
N GLY A 300 14.94 7.79 -9.28
CA GLY A 300 15.23 6.55 -8.57
C GLY A 300 14.14 5.48 -8.69
N ALA A 301 13.24 5.60 -9.68
CA ALA A 301 12.21 4.60 -9.97
C ALA A 301 12.83 3.23 -10.32
N PHE A 302 12.19 2.16 -9.86
CA PHE A 302 12.52 0.80 -10.27
C PHE A 302 12.07 0.50 -11.71
N PRO A 303 12.49 -0.62 -12.31
CA PRO A 303 12.01 -1.05 -13.64
C PRO A 303 10.48 -1.20 -13.72
N SER A 304 9.84 -1.58 -12.62
CA SER A 304 8.40 -1.61 -12.41
C SER A 304 8.07 -0.99 -11.05
N PRO A 305 6.89 -0.38 -10.85
CA PRO A 305 6.48 0.12 -9.53
C PRO A 305 6.47 -1.00 -8.49
N SER A 306 6.93 -0.70 -7.28
CA SER A 306 6.74 -1.59 -6.14
C SER A 306 5.28 -1.60 -5.67
N LEU A 307 4.93 -2.59 -4.85
CA LEU A 307 3.62 -2.60 -4.17
C LEU A 307 3.45 -1.36 -3.26
N PHE A 308 4.55 -0.79 -2.76
CA PHE A 308 4.53 0.42 -1.93
C PHE A 308 4.21 1.65 -2.77
N ALA A 309 4.83 1.79 -3.95
CA ALA A 309 4.48 2.85 -4.90
C ALA A 309 3.01 2.76 -5.30
N HIS A 310 2.51 1.57 -5.60
CA HIS A 310 1.10 1.36 -5.94
C HIS A 310 0.17 1.71 -4.78
N GLY A 311 0.44 1.24 -3.56
CA GLY A 311 -0.42 1.48 -2.39
C GLY A 311 -0.53 2.98 -2.06
N TYR A 312 0.60 3.67 -1.96
CA TYR A 312 0.59 5.13 -1.71
C TYR A 312 -0.03 5.92 -2.87
N TYR A 313 0.10 5.45 -4.12
CA TYR A 313 -0.61 6.06 -5.25
C TYR A 313 -2.13 5.94 -5.07
N VAL A 314 -2.64 4.75 -4.75
CA VAL A 314 -4.09 4.49 -4.60
C VAL A 314 -4.66 5.31 -3.45
N ASP A 315 -4.01 5.32 -2.29
CA ASP A 315 -4.46 6.04 -1.11
C ASP A 315 -4.35 7.57 -1.29
N MET A 316 -3.32 8.08 -1.97
CA MET A 316 -3.21 9.51 -2.32
C MET A 316 -4.26 9.90 -3.38
N LYS A 317 -4.50 9.08 -4.40
CA LYS A 317 -5.56 9.32 -5.39
C LYS A 317 -6.93 9.39 -4.74
N ALA A 318 -7.24 8.45 -3.83
CA ALA A 318 -8.47 8.50 -3.04
C ALA A 318 -8.59 9.79 -2.22
N THR A 319 -7.49 10.23 -1.61
CA THR A 319 -7.41 11.49 -0.87
C THR A 319 -7.80 12.68 -1.75
N ILE A 320 -7.19 12.76 -2.93
CA ILE A 320 -7.43 13.87 -3.89
C ILE A 320 -8.87 13.83 -4.40
N LEU A 321 -9.40 12.66 -4.76
CA LEU A 321 -10.78 12.49 -5.19
C LEU A 321 -11.79 12.90 -4.11
N GLY A 322 -11.53 12.50 -2.86
CA GLY A 322 -12.34 12.91 -1.71
C GLY A 322 -12.33 14.43 -1.50
N LEU A 323 -11.14 15.04 -1.56
CA LEU A 323 -10.99 16.50 -1.46
C LEU A 323 -11.66 17.24 -2.63
N ASN A 324 -11.59 16.70 -3.85
CA ASN A 324 -12.29 17.25 -5.01
C ASN A 324 -13.81 17.24 -4.80
N ALA A 325 -14.37 16.17 -4.25
CA ALA A 325 -15.80 16.05 -3.99
C ALA A 325 -16.35 17.08 -2.98
N VAL A 326 -15.47 17.65 -2.15
CA VAL A 326 -15.83 18.68 -1.15
C VAL A 326 -15.19 20.04 -1.44
N ASN A 327 -14.68 20.28 -2.67
CA ASN A 327 -14.02 21.51 -3.08
C ASN A 327 -12.89 21.94 -2.13
N GLY A 328 -12.15 20.94 -1.57
CA GLY A 328 -11.08 21.18 -0.61
C GLY A 328 -11.52 21.75 0.73
N ASP A 329 -12.81 21.68 1.08
CA ASP A 329 -13.34 22.16 2.36
C ASP A 329 -13.15 21.09 3.45
N THR A 330 -12.28 21.37 4.42
CA THR A 330 -12.06 20.58 5.62
C THR A 330 -12.40 21.34 6.90
N SER A 331 -13.08 22.50 6.78
CA SER A 331 -13.35 23.43 7.90
C SER A 331 -14.30 22.85 8.96
N ASP A 332 -15.12 21.86 8.58
CA ASP A 332 -16.03 21.15 9.49
C ASP A 332 -15.33 20.02 10.30
N GLY A 333 -14.02 20.07 10.39
CA GLY A 333 -13.21 18.99 10.98
C GLY A 333 -13.19 17.74 10.10
N GLY A 334 -13.35 17.88 8.78
CA GLY A 334 -13.26 16.83 7.79
C GLY A 334 -14.48 15.89 7.72
N ALA A 335 -15.61 16.25 8.31
CA ALA A 335 -16.80 15.39 8.32
C ALA A 335 -17.35 15.14 6.91
N LYS A 336 -17.46 16.22 6.09
CA LYS A 336 -17.87 16.10 4.67
C LYS A 336 -16.88 15.26 3.87
N LEU A 337 -15.59 15.50 4.08
CA LEU A 337 -14.53 14.71 3.42
C LEU A 337 -14.67 13.22 3.73
N ARG A 338 -14.81 12.85 5.01
CA ARG A 338 -15.02 11.45 5.41
C ARG A 338 -16.31 10.86 4.85
N GLY A 339 -17.36 11.67 4.75
CA GLY A 339 -18.62 11.29 4.10
C GLY A 339 -18.44 10.99 2.59
N ALA A 340 -17.65 11.79 1.89
CA ALA A 340 -17.29 11.57 0.48
C ALA A 340 -16.41 10.32 0.33
N LEU A 341 -15.36 10.19 1.14
CA LEU A 341 -14.46 9.03 1.14
C LEU A 341 -15.21 7.72 1.38
N SER A 342 -16.12 7.66 2.35
CA SER A 342 -16.89 6.44 2.67
C SER A 342 -17.73 5.91 1.50
N LYS A 343 -18.05 6.75 0.52
CA LYS A 343 -18.84 6.40 -0.67
C LYS A 343 -18.00 6.26 -1.93
N LEU A 344 -16.70 6.50 -1.81
CA LEU A 344 -15.80 6.53 -2.96
C LEU A 344 -15.62 5.13 -3.54
N SER A 345 -15.84 5.04 -4.86
CA SER A 345 -15.49 3.90 -5.68
C SER A 345 -14.85 4.44 -6.96
N PHE A 346 -13.64 3.98 -7.29
CA PHE A 346 -12.87 4.58 -8.38
C PHE A 346 -11.94 3.56 -9.04
N ASP A 347 -11.52 3.89 -10.26
CA ASP A 347 -10.59 3.07 -11.03
C ASP A 347 -9.14 3.39 -10.66
N THR A 348 -8.36 2.33 -10.49
CA THR A 348 -6.94 2.37 -10.19
C THR A 348 -6.17 1.68 -11.32
N PRO A 349 -4.83 1.73 -11.31
CA PRO A 349 -4.01 0.96 -12.26
C PRO A 349 -4.28 -0.55 -12.25
N THR A 350 -4.82 -1.07 -11.17
CA THR A 350 -5.07 -2.49 -10.93
C THR A 350 -6.56 -2.83 -10.77
N GLY A 351 -7.43 -2.04 -11.38
CA GLY A 351 -8.87 -2.27 -11.34
C GLY A 351 -9.61 -1.37 -10.36
N LYS A 352 -10.86 -1.70 -10.13
CA LYS A 352 -11.76 -0.90 -9.30
C LYS A 352 -11.53 -1.14 -7.81
N VAL A 353 -11.46 -0.05 -7.04
CA VAL A 353 -11.41 -0.06 -5.58
C VAL A 353 -12.68 0.55 -5.01
N SER A 354 -13.25 -0.10 -4.02
CA SER A 354 -14.34 0.39 -3.17
C SER A 354 -14.06 0.03 -1.71
N LEU A 355 -14.87 0.53 -0.78
CA LEU A 355 -14.71 0.24 0.64
C LEU A 355 -15.82 -0.65 1.18
N ASP A 356 -15.49 -1.50 2.14
CA ASP A 356 -16.45 -2.19 2.99
C ASP A 356 -16.96 -1.30 4.15
N SER A 357 -17.82 -1.84 5.00
CA SER A 357 -18.37 -1.13 6.16
C SER A 357 -17.32 -0.70 7.19
N ASN A 358 -16.16 -1.35 7.22
CA ASN A 358 -15.03 -1.02 8.08
C ASN A 358 -14.06 -0.01 7.45
N ARG A 359 -14.39 0.51 6.27
CA ARG A 359 -13.56 1.41 5.47
C ARG A 359 -12.25 0.75 5.01
N ASN A 360 -12.30 -0.55 4.78
CA ASN A 360 -11.23 -1.32 4.16
C ASN A 360 -11.52 -1.56 2.68
N ALA A 361 -10.48 -1.60 1.87
CA ALA A 361 -10.61 -1.81 0.43
C ALA A 361 -11.18 -3.19 0.07
N ILE A 362 -12.01 -3.18 -0.96
CA ILE A 362 -12.36 -4.32 -1.79
C ILE A 362 -11.70 -4.07 -3.14
N ALA A 363 -10.79 -4.96 -3.57
CA ALA A 363 -9.98 -4.77 -4.78
C ALA A 363 -9.56 -6.11 -5.38
N ASP A 364 -9.04 -6.06 -6.60
CA ASP A 364 -8.48 -7.21 -7.28
C ASP A 364 -7.10 -7.56 -6.71
N ILE A 365 -6.80 -8.86 -6.64
CA ILE A 365 -5.52 -9.41 -6.20
C ILE A 365 -4.91 -10.24 -7.33
N TYR A 366 -3.61 -10.15 -7.49
CA TYR A 366 -2.86 -10.73 -8.58
C TYR A 366 -2.02 -11.89 -8.07
N LEU A 367 -2.35 -13.11 -8.51
CA LEU A 367 -1.49 -14.28 -8.35
C LEU A 367 -0.40 -14.23 -9.41
N THR A 368 0.84 -14.35 -9.00
CA THR A 368 2.01 -14.17 -9.85
C THR A 368 3.04 -15.29 -9.68
N GLU A 369 4.01 -15.33 -10.58
CA GLU A 369 5.21 -16.16 -10.46
C GLU A 369 6.42 -15.35 -10.92
N VAL A 370 7.51 -15.40 -10.17
CA VAL A 370 8.75 -14.71 -10.53
C VAL A 370 9.38 -15.38 -11.75
N VAL A 371 9.63 -14.61 -12.79
CA VAL A 371 10.31 -15.06 -14.01
C VAL A 371 11.40 -14.06 -14.42
N SER A 372 12.30 -14.51 -15.30
CA SER A 372 13.22 -13.59 -16.00
C SER A 372 12.47 -12.88 -17.12
N GLY A 373 12.43 -11.55 -17.09
CA GLY A 373 11.91 -10.72 -18.16
C GLY A 373 12.84 -10.70 -19.39
N ALA A 374 12.35 -10.12 -20.48
CA ALA A 374 13.09 -10.04 -21.75
C ALA A 374 14.39 -9.22 -21.64
N ASP A 375 14.43 -8.24 -20.74
CA ASP A 375 15.60 -7.40 -20.42
C ASP A 375 16.55 -8.04 -19.38
N GLY A 376 16.25 -9.28 -18.97
CA GLY A 376 17.00 -10.01 -17.96
C GLY A 376 16.69 -9.62 -16.52
N ASN A 377 15.82 -8.64 -16.25
CA ASN A 377 15.36 -8.34 -14.92
C ASN A 377 14.34 -9.39 -14.43
N LEU A 378 14.25 -9.59 -13.12
CA LEU A 378 13.19 -10.42 -12.54
C LEU A 378 11.89 -9.61 -12.50
N VAL A 379 10.79 -10.28 -12.84
CA VAL A 379 9.45 -9.71 -12.86
C VAL A 379 8.43 -10.68 -12.29
N ASN A 380 7.40 -10.15 -11.68
CA ASN A 380 6.22 -10.90 -11.26
C ASN A 380 5.28 -11.08 -12.45
N LYS A 381 5.35 -12.25 -13.09
CA LYS A 381 4.47 -12.63 -14.19
C LYS A 381 3.07 -12.93 -13.66
N LEU A 382 2.07 -12.26 -14.22
CA LEU A 382 0.66 -12.51 -13.93
C LEU A 382 0.27 -13.95 -14.32
N ILE A 383 -0.30 -14.67 -13.37
CA ILE A 383 -0.88 -16.02 -13.57
C ILE A 383 -2.41 -15.91 -13.59
N LYS A 384 -2.99 -15.18 -12.61
CA LYS A 384 -4.44 -15.06 -12.46
C LYS A 384 -4.79 -13.82 -11.66
N VAL A 385 -5.90 -13.19 -12.01
CA VAL A 385 -6.55 -12.17 -11.17
C VAL A 385 -7.60 -12.85 -10.29
N VAL A 386 -7.59 -12.55 -8.99
CA VAL A 386 -8.65 -12.89 -8.03
C VAL A 386 -9.47 -11.62 -7.82
N PRO A 387 -10.69 -11.54 -8.37
CA PRO A 387 -11.41 -10.28 -8.42
C PRO A 387 -12.05 -9.93 -7.07
N GLN A 388 -12.09 -8.65 -6.77
CA GLN A 388 -12.88 -8.01 -5.70
C GLN A 388 -12.78 -8.74 -4.35
N VAL A 389 -11.55 -8.98 -3.91
CA VAL A 389 -11.25 -9.64 -2.64
C VAL A 389 -11.58 -8.68 -1.49
N ASN A 390 -12.45 -9.11 -0.58
CA ASN A 390 -12.77 -8.38 0.65
C ASN A 390 -11.88 -8.82 1.80
N GLN A 391 -11.90 -8.08 2.92
CA GLN A 391 -11.04 -8.30 4.08
C GLN A 391 -11.23 -9.68 4.73
N THR A 392 -12.38 -10.30 4.59
CA THR A 392 -12.69 -11.61 5.17
C THR A 392 -12.50 -12.77 4.18
N LEU A 393 -11.87 -12.55 3.03
CA LEU A 393 -11.60 -13.57 2.00
C LEU A 393 -12.87 -14.33 1.56
N GLY A 394 -14.01 -13.63 1.53
CA GLY A 394 -15.31 -14.22 1.18
C GLY A 394 -15.94 -15.07 2.31
N ILE A 395 -15.30 -15.16 3.47
CA ILE A 395 -15.87 -15.84 4.64
C ILE A 395 -16.86 -14.89 5.35
N PRO A 396 -18.01 -15.35 5.87
CA PRO A 396 -18.89 -14.52 6.68
C PRO A 396 -18.13 -13.86 7.83
N VAL A 397 -18.35 -12.57 8.08
CA VAL A 397 -17.57 -11.76 9.05
C VAL A 397 -17.51 -12.43 10.43
N LYS A 398 -18.63 -12.95 10.92
CA LYS A 398 -18.70 -13.65 12.23
C LYS A 398 -17.73 -14.84 12.27
N ASP A 399 -17.72 -15.65 11.21
CA ASP A 399 -16.90 -16.86 11.14
C ASP A 399 -15.41 -16.50 10.97
N PHE A 400 -15.12 -15.46 10.19
CA PHE A 400 -13.76 -14.95 10.04
C PHE A 400 -13.19 -14.42 11.36
N LEU A 401 -13.99 -13.64 12.11
CA LEU A 401 -13.59 -13.13 13.43
C LEU A 401 -13.40 -14.26 14.46
N ALA A 402 -14.16 -15.36 14.35
CA ALA A 402 -14.03 -16.54 15.20
C ALA A 402 -12.71 -17.33 14.97
N LEU A 403 -12.00 -17.09 13.86
CA LEU A 403 -10.65 -17.62 13.64
C LEU A 403 -9.63 -17.04 14.64
N GLY A 404 -9.99 -16.00 15.38
CA GLY A 404 -9.14 -15.38 16.40
C GLY A 404 -8.32 -14.19 15.88
N VAL A 405 -7.53 -13.62 16.79
CA VAL A 405 -6.60 -12.53 16.46
C VAL A 405 -5.40 -13.10 15.71
N VAL A 406 -5.03 -12.46 14.62
CA VAL A 406 -3.85 -12.82 13.83
C VAL A 406 -2.58 -12.56 14.64
N GLY A 407 -1.65 -13.53 14.65
CA GLY A 407 -0.41 -13.44 15.41
C GLY A 407 0.55 -14.59 15.09
N ARG A 408 1.61 -14.73 15.87
CA ARG A 408 2.64 -15.79 15.69
C ARG A 408 2.02 -17.21 15.65
N ASP A 409 1.05 -17.47 16.50
CA ASP A 409 0.47 -18.80 16.68
C ASP A 409 -0.80 -19.02 15.86
N ASN A 410 -1.46 -17.94 15.44
CA ASN A 410 -2.69 -17.99 14.66
C ASN A 410 -2.46 -17.43 13.24
N PRO A 411 -2.71 -18.23 12.18
CA PRO A 411 -3.41 -19.52 12.20
C PRO A 411 -2.50 -20.70 12.52
N SER A 412 -3.14 -21.84 12.79
CA SER A 412 -2.53 -23.18 12.79
C SER A 412 -3.24 -24.05 11.77
N CYS A 413 -2.51 -24.90 11.02
CA CYS A 413 -3.12 -25.99 10.29
C CYS A 413 -3.62 -27.03 11.30
N LYS A 414 -4.90 -27.37 11.27
CA LYS A 414 -5.49 -28.43 12.09
C LYS A 414 -5.21 -29.80 11.52
#